data_0760b3d829020d7e4783130677ea0e66
#
_entry.id   0760b3d829020d7e4783130677ea0e66
#
_cell.length_a   1.000
_cell.length_b   1.000
_cell.length_c   1.000
_cell.angle_alpha   90.00
_cell.angle_beta   90.00
_cell.angle_gamma   90.00
#
_symmetry.space_group_name_H-M   'P 1'
#
loop_
_entity.id
_entity.type
_entity.pdbx_description
1 polymer ?
#
loop_
_entity_poly.entity_id
_entity_poly.type
_entity_poly.pdbx_seq_one_letter_code
_entity_poly.pdbx_strand_id
1 'polypeptide(L)'
;MYCSPIAKDWIFTFMEGVENPESNSVAGTGSSDVATNGIPFWLTVDLKTVKTLTGIQTRHWGAGYAPTKVEIFTSEDGEKWVSIGQWTTKGGTQTITFEESVKTRYLKYQMITVPGRVDITRFYIYSWE
;
A
#
# COMPACT_ATOMS: atom_id res chain seq x y z
N MET A 1 15.07 -5.80 -11.24
CA MET A 1 14.02 -5.34 -10.29
C MET A 1 14.63 -4.48 -9.22
N TYR A 2 14.00 -3.38 -8.92
CA TYR A 2 14.49 -2.47 -7.90
C TYR A 2 13.31 -1.75 -7.23
N CYS A 3 13.57 -1.20 -6.06
CA CYS A 3 12.57 -0.46 -5.31
C CYS A 3 12.46 0.96 -5.86
N SER A 4 11.27 1.33 -6.28
CA SER A 4 11.00 2.69 -6.73
C SER A 4 10.65 3.56 -5.53
N PRO A 5 11.39 4.63 -5.28
CA PRO A 5 10.97 5.58 -4.27
C PRO A 5 9.66 6.25 -4.71
N ILE A 6 8.92 6.77 -3.74
CA ILE A 6 7.69 7.48 -4.04
C ILE A 6 8.02 8.72 -4.85
N ALA A 7 7.46 8.80 -6.05
CA ALA A 7 7.64 9.95 -6.92
C ALA A 7 6.74 11.10 -6.46
N LYS A 8 7.18 12.32 -6.65
CA LYS A 8 6.45 13.51 -6.20
C LYS A 8 5.08 13.67 -6.86
N ASP A 9 4.96 13.17 -8.09
CA ASP A 9 3.72 13.29 -8.85
C ASP A 9 2.74 12.13 -8.59
N TRP A 10 3.14 11.11 -7.82
CA TRP A 10 2.21 10.04 -7.46
C TRP A 10 1.14 10.59 -6.52
N ILE A 11 -0.11 10.15 -6.73
CA ILE A 11 -1.24 10.57 -5.92
C ILE A 11 -1.69 9.40 -5.06
N PHE A 12 -1.56 9.56 -3.75
CA PHE A 12 -2.10 8.61 -2.78
C PHE A 12 -3.49 9.06 -2.37
N THR A 13 -4.43 8.12 -2.35
CA THR A 13 -5.79 8.35 -1.86
C THR A 13 -6.06 7.35 -0.76
N PHE A 14 -6.62 7.82 0.35
CA PHE A 14 -6.87 7.00 1.53
C PHE A 14 -8.37 6.91 1.79
N MET A 15 -8.78 5.79 2.39
CA MET A 15 -10.16 5.60 2.80
C MET A 15 -10.59 6.75 3.72
N GLU A 16 -11.84 7.18 3.60
CA GLU A 16 -12.40 8.20 4.47
C GLU A 16 -12.37 7.75 5.91
N GLY A 17 -12.03 8.65 6.81
CA GLY A 17 -12.01 8.38 8.23
C GLY A 17 -10.67 7.95 8.81
N VAL A 18 -9.62 7.77 7.99
CA VAL A 18 -8.28 7.48 8.50
C VAL A 18 -7.65 8.73 9.09
N GLU A 19 -6.71 8.52 10.01
CA GLU A 19 -5.91 9.61 10.59
C GLU A 19 -4.75 9.94 9.66
N ASN A 20 -4.41 11.21 9.54
CA ASN A 20 -3.25 11.71 8.80
C ASN A 20 -3.19 11.23 7.34
N PRO A 21 -4.27 11.43 6.55
CA PRO A 21 -4.33 10.89 5.18
C PRO A 21 -3.52 11.73 4.20
N GLU A 22 -2.21 11.78 4.39
CA GLU A 22 -1.31 12.58 3.58
C GLU A 22 -0.24 11.70 2.93
N SER A 23 0.14 12.04 1.70
CA SER A 23 1.13 11.27 0.96
C SER A 23 2.46 11.16 1.69
N ASN A 24 2.90 12.20 2.39
CA ASN A 24 4.15 12.16 3.12
C ASN A 24 4.09 11.24 4.35
N SER A 25 2.90 10.88 4.81
CA SER A 25 2.76 9.92 5.91
C SER A 25 3.21 8.52 5.52
N VAL A 26 3.25 8.21 4.23
CA VAL A 26 3.70 6.90 3.74
C VAL A 26 5.03 6.97 3.00
N ALA A 27 5.63 8.15 2.95
CA ALA A 27 6.93 8.35 2.32
C ALA A 27 8.11 8.05 3.24
N GLY A 28 7.84 7.85 4.52
CA GLY A 28 8.88 7.60 5.51
C GLY A 28 9.62 8.86 5.96
N THR A 29 9.12 10.03 5.58
CA THR A 29 9.74 11.32 5.92
C THR A 29 8.92 12.13 6.91
N GLY A 30 7.64 11.79 7.08
CA GLY A 30 6.77 12.46 8.02
C GLY A 30 6.89 11.87 9.42
N SER A 31 6.38 12.59 10.39
CA SER A 31 6.33 12.13 11.79
C SER A 31 5.00 11.46 12.12
N SER A 32 4.06 11.47 11.20
CA SER A 32 2.73 10.89 11.39
C SER A 32 2.55 9.68 10.48
N ASP A 33 1.76 8.73 10.92
CA ASP A 33 1.37 7.57 10.14
C ASP A 33 -0.12 7.63 9.81
N VAL A 34 -0.51 6.98 8.72
CA VAL A 34 -1.93 6.79 8.38
C VAL A 34 -2.44 5.65 9.23
N ALA A 35 -3.53 5.86 9.96
CA ALA A 35 -3.95 4.88 10.96
C ALA A 35 -5.46 4.86 11.17
N THR A 36 -5.97 3.74 11.69
CA THR A 36 -7.33 3.60 12.20
C THR A 36 -7.32 2.79 13.48
N ASN A 37 -8.40 2.90 14.26
CA ASN A 37 -8.58 2.10 15.48
C ASN A 37 -9.46 0.90 15.17
N GLY A 38 -8.82 -0.22 14.79
CA GLY A 38 -9.53 -1.48 14.62
C GLY A 38 -10.37 -1.59 13.35
N ILE A 39 -10.17 -0.70 12.40
CA ILE A 39 -10.94 -0.69 11.15
C ILE A 39 -10.00 -0.98 9.99
N PRO A 40 -10.21 -2.08 9.24
CA PRO A 40 -9.43 -2.30 8.02
C PRO A 40 -9.61 -1.13 7.07
N PHE A 41 -8.50 -0.60 6.56
CA PHE A 41 -8.60 0.50 5.62
C PHE A 41 -7.84 0.19 4.34
N TRP A 42 -8.01 1.04 3.35
CA TRP A 42 -7.35 0.90 2.07
C TRP A 42 -6.66 2.21 1.68
N LEU A 43 -5.66 2.07 0.83
CA LEU A 43 -5.09 3.19 0.11
C LEU A 43 -4.94 2.82 -1.35
N THR A 44 -4.98 3.82 -2.21
CA THR A 44 -4.69 3.67 -3.62
C THR A 44 -3.56 4.61 -4.01
N VAL A 45 -2.84 4.22 -5.04
CA VAL A 45 -1.80 5.08 -5.60
C VAL A 45 -1.99 5.18 -7.11
N ASP A 46 -1.96 6.40 -7.62
CA ASP A 46 -1.92 6.69 -9.05
C ASP A 46 -0.46 6.94 -9.42
N LEU A 47 0.12 6.06 -10.20
CA LEU A 47 1.51 6.14 -10.61
C LEU A 47 1.73 7.12 -11.76
N LYS A 48 0.65 7.70 -12.30
CA LYS A 48 0.62 8.63 -13.42
C LYS A 48 0.99 8.02 -14.76
N THR A 49 1.70 6.93 -14.77
CA THR A 49 2.04 6.18 -15.97
C THR A 49 1.91 4.70 -15.70
N VAL A 50 1.77 3.91 -16.75
CA VAL A 50 1.78 2.46 -16.62
C VAL A 50 3.19 2.00 -16.30
N LYS A 51 3.32 1.18 -15.27
CA LYS A 51 4.58 0.57 -14.85
C LYS A 51 4.40 -0.93 -14.72
N THR A 52 5.51 -1.67 -14.84
CA THR A 52 5.51 -3.10 -14.57
C THR A 52 5.92 -3.32 -13.13
N LEU A 53 4.97 -3.77 -12.30
CA LEU A 53 5.18 -3.92 -10.87
C LEU A 53 5.49 -5.38 -10.52
N THR A 54 6.43 -5.58 -9.61
CA THR A 54 6.84 -6.91 -9.16
C THR A 54 6.52 -7.15 -7.69
N GLY A 55 6.23 -6.11 -6.94
CA GLY A 55 5.92 -6.23 -5.52
C GLY A 55 5.80 -4.89 -4.84
N ILE A 56 5.57 -4.95 -3.54
CA ILE A 56 5.52 -3.75 -2.68
C ILE A 56 6.27 -4.02 -1.39
N GLN A 57 6.66 -2.96 -0.71
CA GLN A 57 7.15 -3.04 0.65
C GLN A 57 6.37 -2.07 1.51
N THR A 58 5.83 -2.57 2.61
CA THR A 58 5.09 -1.74 3.57
C THR A 58 5.79 -1.77 4.91
N ARG A 59 5.62 -0.71 5.68
CA ARG A 59 6.09 -0.68 7.05
C ARG A 59 4.95 -0.25 7.96
N HIS A 60 4.78 -0.99 9.06
CA HIS A 60 3.85 -0.71 10.14
C HIS A 60 4.67 -0.51 11.41
N TRP A 61 4.14 0.23 12.35
CA TRP A 61 4.93 0.59 13.54
C TRP A 61 5.37 -0.62 14.36
N GLY A 62 4.59 -1.67 14.35
CA GLY A 62 4.97 -2.91 15.03
C GLY A 62 3.97 -4.02 14.71
N ALA A 63 4.22 -5.20 15.25
CA ALA A 63 3.40 -6.39 14.97
C ALA A 63 1.93 -6.17 15.36
N GLY A 64 1.67 -5.43 16.44
CA GLY A 64 0.31 -5.16 16.88
C GLY A 64 -0.40 -4.07 16.10
N TYR A 65 0.26 -3.46 15.12
CA TYR A 65 -0.27 -2.37 14.31
C TYR A 65 -0.35 -2.71 12.83
N ALA A 66 -0.13 -3.96 12.47
CA ALA A 66 -0.16 -4.42 11.10
C ALA A 66 -1.42 -5.22 10.81
N PRO A 67 -1.97 -5.17 9.60
CA PRO A 67 -3.03 -6.10 9.23
C PRO A 67 -2.49 -7.53 9.26
N THR A 68 -3.39 -8.49 9.43
CA THR A 68 -3.01 -9.91 9.38
C THR A 68 -3.23 -10.50 8.00
N LYS A 69 -4.05 -9.85 7.19
CA LYS A 69 -4.32 -10.27 5.82
C LYS A 69 -4.65 -9.07 4.96
N VAL A 70 -4.11 -9.04 3.75
CA VAL A 70 -4.33 -7.96 2.78
C VAL A 70 -4.65 -8.53 1.42
N GLU A 71 -5.31 -7.72 0.61
CA GLU A 71 -5.58 -8.02 -0.79
C GLU A 71 -5.11 -6.84 -1.63
N ILE A 72 -4.50 -7.14 -2.77
CA ILE A 72 -3.94 -6.11 -3.65
C ILE A 72 -4.71 -6.13 -4.96
N PHE A 73 -5.08 -4.94 -5.43
CA PHE A 73 -5.81 -4.76 -6.68
C PHE A 73 -5.04 -3.85 -7.60
N THR A 74 -5.25 -4.01 -8.88
CA THR A 74 -4.71 -3.12 -9.90
C THR A 74 -5.83 -2.59 -10.78
N SER A 75 -5.58 -1.48 -11.44
CA SER A 75 -6.55 -0.87 -12.33
C SER A 75 -5.86 -0.05 -13.40
N GLU A 76 -6.44 0.02 -14.58
CA GLU A 76 -5.96 0.87 -15.65
C GLU A 76 -6.60 2.25 -15.60
N ASP A 77 -7.80 2.36 -15.06
CA ASP A 77 -8.58 3.62 -15.06
C ASP A 77 -8.88 4.16 -13.66
N GLY A 78 -8.55 3.42 -12.60
CA GLY A 78 -8.83 3.83 -11.23
C GLY A 78 -10.26 3.56 -10.78
N GLU A 79 -11.07 2.93 -11.61
CA GLU A 79 -12.47 2.65 -11.30
C GLU A 79 -12.77 1.15 -11.27
N LYS A 80 -12.23 0.41 -12.23
CA LYS A 80 -12.41 -1.05 -12.30
C LYS A 80 -11.19 -1.72 -11.74
N TRP A 81 -11.35 -2.42 -10.64
CA TRP A 81 -10.26 -3.04 -9.89
C TRP A 81 -10.23 -4.55 -10.08
N VAL A 82 -9.05 -5.09 -10.30
CA VAL A 82 -8.84 -6.52 -10.46
C VAL A 82 -7.89 -6.99 -9.36
N SER A 83 -8.32 -7.99 -8.61
CA SER A 83 -7.49 -8.58 -7.55
C SER A 83 -6.33 -9.37 -8.17
N ILE A 84 -5.13 -9.16 -7.62
CA ILE A 84 -3.97 -9.94 -8.02
C ILE A 84 -3.54 -10.92 -6.92
N GLY A 85 -4.27 -10.98 -5.82
CA GLY A 85 -4.05 -11.97 -4.78
C GLY A 85 -4.23 -11.44 -3.37
N GLN A 86 -4.11 -12.34 -2.42
CA GLN A 86 -4.19 -12.06 -1.00
C GLN A 86 -2.93 -12.59 -0.33
N TRP A 87 -2.48 -11.90 0.70
CA TRP A 87 -1.28 -12.29 1.44
C TRP A 87 -1.54 -12.21 2.94
N THR A 88 -0.96 -13.17 3.68
CA THR A 88 -0.88 -13.09 5.13
C THR A 88 0.28 -12.19 5.49
N THR A 89 0.07 -11.24 6.39
CA THR A 89 1.05 -10.20 6.68
C THR A 89 1.44 -10.19 8.15
N LYS A 90 2.58 -9.59 8.42
CA LYS A 90 3.15 -9.46 9.76
C LYS A 90 3.50 -8.00 10.02
N GLY A 91 3.82 -7.65 11.25
CA GLY A 91 4.21 -6.32 11.61
C GLY A 91 5.63 -5.94 11.19
N GLY A 92 5.96 -4.67 11.38
CA GLY A 92 7.25 -4.13 10.99
C GLY A 92 7.34 -3.88 9.49
N THR A 93 8.51 -4.10 8.93
CA THR A 93 8.73 -3.95 7.49
C THR A 93 8.42 -5.28 6.82
N GLN A 94 7.65 -5.24 5.75
CA GLN A 94 7.22 -6.43 5.05
C GLN A 94 7.27 -6.23 3.55
N THR A 95 7.83 -7.22 2.85
CA THR A 95 7.89 -7.23 1.39
C THR A 95 6.90 -8.25 0.87
N ILE A 96 6.05 -7.83 -0.07
CA ILE A 96 5.13 -8.71 -0.79
C ILE A 96 5.63 -8.79 -2.22
N THR A 97 6.00 -9.99 -2.65
CA THR A 97 6.41 -10.24 -4.03
C THR A 97 5.24 -10.87 -4.78
N PHE A 98 4.86 -10.27 -5.90
CA PHE A 98 3.75 -10.78 -6.70
C PHE A 98 4.17 -12.06 -7.43
N GLU A 99 3.23 -12.99 -7.59
CA GLU A 99 3.50 -14.22 -8.33
C GLU A 99 3.95 -13.94 -9.75
N GLU A 100 3.30 -12.96 -10.38
CA GLU A 100 3.64 -12.50 -11.71
C GLU A 100 3.70 -10.99 -11.72
N SER A 101 4.60 -10.43 -12.54
CA SER A 101 4.63 -8.99 -12.71
C SER A 101 3.34 -8.52 -13.36
N VAL A 102 2.90 -7.31 -12.99
CA VAL A 102 1.67 -6.72 -13.52
C VAL A 102 1.97 -5.35 -14.10
N LYS A 103 1.36 -5.06 -15.24
CA LYS A 103 1.42 -3.73 -15.85
C LYS A 103 0.18 -2.97 -15.42
N THR A 104 0.37 -1.85 -14.73
CA THR A 104 -0.76 -1.08 -14.21
C THR A 104 -0.36 0.36 -13.96
N ARG A 105 -1.35 1.24 -13.94
CA ARG A 105 -1.17 2.63 -13.54
C ARG A 105 -1.62 2.85 -12.10
N TYR A 106 -2.65 2.11 -11.64
CA TYR A 106 -3.23 2.27 -10.30
C TYR A 106 -3.04 1.00 -9.51
N LEU A 107 -2.77 1.15 -8.21
CA LEU A 107 -2.63 0.03 -7.29
C LEU A 107 -3.44 0.33 -6.04
N LYS A 108 -4.13 -0.68 -5.51
CA LYS A 108 -4.89 -0.56 -4.27
C LYS A 108 -4.41 -1.60 -3.28
N TYR A 109 -4.12 -1.14 -2.08
CA TYR A 109 -3.72 -1.98 -0.96
C TYR A 109 -4.89 -1.97 0.03
N GLN A 110 -5.54 -3.12 0.19
CA GLN A 110 -6.72 -3.27 1.02
C GLN A 110 -6.43 -4.20 2.19
N MET A 111 -6.54 -3.70 3.40
CA MET A 111 -6.49 -4.55 4.59
C MET A 111 -7.79 -5.35 4.67
N ILE A 112 -7.69 -6.62 5.04
CA ILE A 112 -8.87 -7.50 5.19
C ILE A 112 -9.15 -7.72 6.67
N THR A 113 -8.15 -8.17 7.41
CA THR A 113 -8.28 -8.40 8.85
C THR A 113 -7.18 -7.65 9.60
N VAL A 114 -7.55 -7.11 10.76
CA VAL A 114 -6.64 -6.31 11.57
C VAL A 114 -6.77 -6.74 13.04
N PRO A 115 -5.66 -6.68 13.82
CA PRO A 115 -5.69 -7.12 15.22
C PRO A 115 -6.25 -6.07 16.18
N GLY A 116 -6.27 -4.81 15.78
CA GLY A 116 -6.67 -3.68 16.59
C GLY A 116 -6.29 -2.43 15.85
N ARG A 117 -5.70 -1.45 16.55
CA ARG A 117 -5.20 -0.26 15.86
C ARG A 117 -4.18 -0.68 14.81
N VAL A 118 -4.33 -0.14 13.59
CA VAL A 118 -3.42 -0.43 12.48
C VAL A 118 -2.93 0.87 11.88
N ASP A 119 -1.71 0.83 11.36
CA ASP A 119 -1.11 1.99 10.72
C ASP A 119 -0.33 1.57 9.48
N ILE A 120 0.12 2.56 8.73
CA ILE A 120 1.08 2.37 7.67
C ILE A 120 1.99 3.60 7.65
N THR A 121 3.30 3.38 7.72
CA THR A 121 4.27 4.46 7.81
C THR A 121 5.11 4.58 6.55
N ARG A 122 5.17 3.54 5.72
CA ARG A 122 5.89 3.54 4.46
C ARG A 122 5.20 2.63 3.48
N PHE A 123 5.22 3.03 2.21
CA PHE A 123 4.66 2.25 1.12
C PHE A 123 5.54 2.45 -0.11
N TYR A 124 6.33 1.43 -0.43
CA TYR A 124 7.23 1.45 -1.58
C TYR A 124 6.79 0.42 -2.60
N ILE A 125 7.11 0.67 -3.85
CA ILE A 125 6.72 -0.19 -4.96
C ILE A 125 7.99 -0.67 -5.66
N TYR A 126 8.04 -1.97 -5.92
CA TYR A 126 9.10 -2.58 -6.74
C TYR A 126 8.62 -2.67 -8.18
N SER A 127 9.43 -2.21 -9.09
CA SER A 127 9.08 -2.18 -10.50
C SER A 127 10.28 -2.50 -11.38
N TRP A 128 9.96 -2.88 -12.60
CA TRP A 128 10.93 -2.97 -13.69
C TRP A 128 10.94 -1.62 -14.38
N GLU A 129 12.00 -0.92 -14.25
CA GLU A 129 12.06 0.41 -14.84
C GLU A 129 13.45 0.68 -15.36
#